data_93347e3bd74ea0043295e4534ce8101a
#
_entry.id   93347e3bd74ea0043295e4534ce8101a
#
_cell.length_a   1.000
_cell.length_b   1.000
_cell.length_c   1.000
_cell.angle_alpha   90.00
_cell.angle_beta   90.00
_cell.angle_gamma   90.00
#
_symmetry.space_group_name_H-M   'P 1'
#
loop_
_entity.id
_entity.type
_entity.pdbx_description
1 polymer ?
#
loop_
_entity_poly.entity_id
_entity_poly.type
_entity_poly.pdbx_seq_one_letter_code
_entity_poly.pdbx_strand_id
1 'polypeptide(L)'
;LFNGGIYIMGRLFGTDGARGVANAELTPELAMNIGRAAAMVLISDEVEHPTILIGKDTRLSGDMLEGALIAGLCSVGANVHILGVVPTPAVAYLVGKYNADAGIMISASHNPFEFNGIKIFSSDGCKLPDALENRIEEIVLDHVVPYASATDENIGRVTYDTEAADLYIDHLVSAVDCDFEGMEIALDCSNGSSSRTAEKLFTKLGAKVHMLFDEPDGVNINRDCGSTHMSKLQKYVREHKLSCGLAFDGDADRCLAVDENGNLVDGDYLIAICANDMKQRGVLKKNAVVGTIMTNMGFNKFCEENDMHFVSTKVGDRYVLEAMMQEGYNIGGEQSGHIILLDYATTGDGQLSGAMILSIMKRTGEKLSQLAKIMERLPQVLINVKVSREGKLSFYTDREIKAEIERVSEILGDRGRILVRVSGTEPLVRVMLEGENLEEIQNLAEEAAQVVRERLA
;
A
#
# COMPACT_ATOMS: atom_id res chain seq x y z
N LEU A 1 -22.36 -4.45 -17.77
CA LEU A 1 -22.65 -5.88 -17.66
C LEU A 1 -21.80 -6.45 -16.55
N PHE A 2 -22.37 -6.55 -15.33
CA PHE A 2 -21.70 -7.14 -14.17
C PHE A 2 -21.68 -8.66 -14.31
N ASN A 3 -20.53 -9.23 -14.66
CA ASN A 3 -20.29 -10.66 -14.45
C ASN A 3 -19.91 -10.85 -12.99
N GLY A 4 -20.89 -11.28 -12.17
CA GLY A 4 -20.70 -11.62 -10.76
C GLY A 4 -19.94 -12.94 -10.59
N GLY A 5 -18.62 -12.90 -10.71
CA GLY A 5 -17.78 -13.95 -10.15
C GLY A 5 -17.78 -13.79 -8.63
N ILE A 6 -18.18 -14.81 -7.88
CA ILE A 6 -17.98 -14.88 -6.44
C ILE A 6 -16.47 -14.97 -6.23
N TYR A 7 -15.82 -13.85 -5.90
CA TYR A 7 -14.45 -13.85 -5.44
C TYR A 7 -14.41 -14.47 -4.04
N ILE A 8 -13.98 -15.70 -3.96
CA ILE A 8 -13.60 -16.31 -2.69
C ILE A 8 -12.28 -15.63 -2.31
N MET A 9 -12.30 -14.74 -1.32
CA MET A 9 -11.06 -14.27 -0.68
C MET A 9 -10.27 -15.50 -0.24
N GLY A 10 -8.96 -15.49 -0.43
CA GLY A 10 -8.07 -16.54 0.04
C GLY A 10 -8.33 -16.84 1.51
N ARG A 11 -8.19 -18.09 1.92
CA ARG A 11 -8.41 -18.53 3.31
C ARG A 11 -7.30 -18.07 4.24
N LEU A 12 -6.12 -17.79 3.68
CA LEU A 12 -4.91 -17.36 4.38
C LEU A 12 -4.41 -16.03 3.85
N PHE A 13 -4.30 -15.87 2.52
CA PHE A 13 -3.87 -14.64 1.88
C PHE A 13 -5.07 -13.72 1.58
N GLY A 14 -5.00 -12.51 2.10
CA GLY A 14 -5.90 -11.41 1.73
C GLY A 14 -5.34 -10.63 0.53
N THR A 15 -5.89 -9.45 0.26
CA THR A 15 -5.39 -8.55 -0.81
C THR A 15 -3.95 -8.07 -0.57
N ASP A 16 -3.43 -8.20 0.66
CA ASP A 16 -2.12 -7.69 1.06
C ASP A 16 -1.37 -8.69 1.97
N GLY A 17 -1.28 -9.94 1.54
CA GLY A 17 -0.59 -11.03 2.23
C GLY A 17 -1.40 -11.73 3.33
N ALA A 18 -0.77 -12.66 4.02
CA ALA A 18 -1.33 -13.34 5.18
C ALA A 18 -1.12 -12.47 6.43
N ARG A 19 -2.20 -12.03 7.07
CA ARG A 19 -2.16 -11.12 8.25
C ARG A 19 -2.91 -11.69 9.43
N GLY A 20 -2.44 -11.35 10.64
CA GLY A 20 -3.12 -11.72 11.88
C GLY A 20 -2.45 -11.15 13.12
N VAL A 21 -3.06 -11.34 14.27
CA VAL A 21 -2.44 -11.05 15.56
C VAL A 21 -1.26 -12.00 15.73
N ALA A 22 -0.06 -11.41 15.91
CA ALA A 22 1.18 -12.17 15.99
C ALA A 22 1.17 -13.15 17.17
N ASN A 23 1.64 -14.37 16.94
CA ASN A 23 1.67 -15.47 17.90
C ASN A 23 0.28 -15.94 18.43
N ALA A 24 -0.80 -15.47 17.85
CA ALA A 24 -2.16 -15.93 18.14
C ALA A 24 -2.83 -16.48 16.88
N GLU A 25 -2.86 -15.69 15.82
CA GLU A 25 -3.41 -16.05 14.51
C GLU A 25 -2.27 -16.34 13.51
N LEU A 26 -1.27 -15.45 13.45
CA LEU A 26 -0.04 -15.63 12.68
C LEU A 26 1.04 -16.21 13.59
N THR A 27 1.02 -17.54 13.76
CA THR A 27 1.95 -18.27 14.65
C THR A 27 3.27 -18.58 13.96
N PRO A 28 4.36 -18.89 14.72
CA PRO A 28 5.61 -19.35 14.14
C PRO A 28 5.47 -20.61 13.28
N GLU A 29 4.61 -21.56 13.69
CA GLU A 29 4.35 -22.78 12.93
C GLU A 29 3.69 -22.46 11.59
N LEU A 30 2.75 -21.52 11.58
CA LEU A 30 2.10 -21.06 10.34
C LEU A 30 3.12 -20.38 9.42
N ALA A 31 3.94 -19.47 9.96
CA ALA A 31 5.00 -18.79 9.21
C ALA A 31 6.01 -19.78 8.62
N MET A 32 6.45 -20.78 9.40
CA MET A 32 7.33 -21.83 8.93
C MET A 32 6.70 -22.64 7.78
N ASN A 33 5.42 -22.97 7.89
CA ASN A 33 4.70 -23.72 6.85
C ASN A 33 4.47 -22.88 5.59
N ILE A 34 4.20 -21.56 5.74
CA ILE A 34 4.15 -20.63 4.59
C ILE A 34 5.52 -20.62 3.87
N GLY A 35 6.63 -20.51 4.63
CA GLY A 35 7.97 -20.55 4.05
C GLY A 35 8.23 -21.83 3.27
N ARG A 36 7.92 -23.01 3.84
CA ARG A 36 8.03 -24.31 3.15
C ARG A 36 7.23 -24.34 1.87
N ALA A 37 5.95 -23.97 1.95
CA ALA A 37 5.05 -24.02 0.81
C ALA A 37 5.46 -23.02 -0.28
N ALA A 38 5.89 -21.82 0.08
CA ALA A 38 6.39 -20.83 -0.87
C ALA A 38 7.62 -21.35 -1.63
N ALA A 39 8.62 -21.89 -0.94
CA ALA A 39 9.78 -22.48 -1.59
C ALA A 39 9.40 -23.63 -2.51
N MET A 40 8.54 -24.56 -2.07
CA MET A 40 8.10 -25.71 -2.88
C MET A 40 7.34 -25.29 -4.15
N VAL A 41 6.61 -24.19 -4.11
CA VAL A 41 5.90 -23.64 -5.29
C VAL A 41 6.89 -23.02 -6.29
N LEU A 42 8.05 -22.54 -5.81
CA LEU A 42 9.10 -21.92 -6.64
C LEU A 42 10.13 -22.94 -7.16
N ILE A 43 10.26 -24.11 -6.51
CA ILE A 43 11.16 -25.18 -6.97
C ILE A 43 10.62 -25.75 -8.29
N SER A 44 11.50 -25.85 -9.30
CA SER A 44 11.21 -26.43 -10.61
C SER A 44 12.43 -27.19 -11.12
N ASP A 45 12.32 -27.82 -12.28
CA ASP A 45 13.45 -28.48 -12.92
C ASP A 45 14.60 -27.51 -13.28
N GLU A 46 14.30 -26.22 -13.37
CA GLU A 46 15.28 -25.16 -13.68
C GLU A 46 15.85 -24.49 -12.42
N VAL A 47 15.10 -24.53 -11.28
CA VAL A 47 15.45 -23.90 -10.01
C VAL A 47 15.38 -24.92 -8.89
N GLU A 48 16.49 -25.58 -8.61
CA GLU A 48 16.59 -26.60 -7.55
C GLU A 48 16.72 -25.97 -6.14
N HIS A 49 17.44 -24.86 -6.03
CA HIS A 49 17.69 -24.13 -4.77
C HIS A 49 17.30 -22.65 -4.89
N PRO A 50 16.01 -22.31 -4.81
CA PRO A 50 15.58 -20.94 -4.96
C PRO A 50 16.18 -20.03 -3.88
N THR A 51 16.57 -18.81 -4.28
CA THR A 51 17.04 -17.78 -3.37
C THR A 51 15.89 -16.84 -3.02
N ILE A 52 15.60 -16.71 -1.73
CA ILE A 52 14.47 -15.92 -1.23
C ILE A 52 14.98 -14.82 -0.31
N LEU A 53 14.65 -13.58 -0.64
CA LEU A 53 14.97 -12.43 0.19
C LEU A 53 13.95 -12.32 1.33
N ILE A 54 14.37 -11.90 2.53
CA ILE A 54 13.47 -11.58 3.63
C ILE A 54 13.79 -10.19 4.19
N GLY A 55 12.82 -9.29 4.11
CA GLY A 55 12.82 -8.01 4.80
C GLY A 55 11.73 -7.95 5.87
N LYS A 56 11.85 -7.03 6.81
CA LYS A 56 10.84 -6.83 7.87
C LYS A 56 10.73 -5.36 8.26
N ASP A 57 9.60 -5.00 8.87
CA ASP A 57 9.45 -3.74 9.56
C ASP A 57 10.00 -3.82 11.01
N THR A 58 9.70 -2.85 11.84
CA THR A 58 10.27 -2.69 13.18
C THR A 58 9.50 -3.38 14.29
N ARG A 59 8.46 -4.17 13.97
CA ARG A 59 7.61 -4.86 14.96
C ARG A 59 8.42 -5.89 15.76
N LEU A 60 8.15 -5.94 17.07
CA LEU A 60 8.78 -6.92 17.99
C LEU A 60 8.63 -8.38 17.50
N SER A 61 7.47 -8.72 16.92
CA SER A 61 7.19 -10.05 16.39
C SER A 61 7.96 -10.39 15.11
N GLY A 62 8.61 -9.40 14.48
CA GLY A 62 9.36 -9.59 13.22
C GLY A 62 10.46 -10.63 13.35
N ASP A 63 11.27 -10.60 14.40
CA ASP A 63 12.38 -11.54 14.62
C ASP A 63 11.89 -12.99 14.77
N MET A 64 10.77 -13.18 15.48
CA MET A 64 10.17 -14.50 15.67
C MET A 64 9.69 -15.09 14.35
N LEU A 65 8.97 -14.29 13.56
CA LEU A 65 8.43 -14.73 12.27
C LEU A 65 9.54 -14.94 11.23
N GLU A 66 10.56 -14.10 11.21
CA GLU A 66 11.75 -14.25 10.37
C GLU A 66 12.46 -15.58 10.66
N GLY A 67 12.71 -15.89 11.93
CA GLY A 67 13.33 -17.15 12.33
C GLY A 67 12.51 -18.38 11.90
N ALA A 68 11.18 -18.31 12.00
CA ALA A 68 10.29 -19.37 11.56
C ALA A 68 10.30 -19.55 10.02
N LEU A 69 10.25 -18.43 9.27
CA LEU A 69 10.37 -18.45 7.81
C LEU A 69 11.70 -19.04 7.35
N ILE A 70 12.82 -18.60 7.97
CA ILE A 70 14.16 -19.14 7.68
C ILE A 70 14.17 -20.66 7.86
N ALA A 71 13.69 -21.17 9.00
CA ALA A 71 13.65 -22.59 9.27
C ALA A 71 12.79 -23.34 8.26
N GLY A 72 11.64 -22.79 7.88
CA GLY A 72 10.75 -23.35 6.87
C GLY A 72 11.43 -23.45 5.49
N LEU A 73 11.94 -22.34 5.00
CA LEU A 73 12.58 -22.22 3.69
C LEU A 73 13.81 -23.14 3.57
N CYS A 74 14.74 -23.06 4.53
CA CYS A 74 15.95 -23.86 4.50
C CYS A 74 15.66 -25.36 4.60
N SER A 75 14.59 -25.77 5.33
CA SER A 75 14.22 -27.18 5.51
C SER A 75 13.80 -27.88 4.21
N VAL A 76 13.46 -27.11 3.19
CA VAL A 76 13.07 -27.64 1.86
C VAL A 76 14.07 -27.26 0.76
N GLY A 77 15.26 -26.75 1.14
CA GLY A 77 16.37 -26.50 0.23
C GLY A 77 16.49 -25.09 -0.34
N ALA A 78 15.61 -24.17 0.04
CA ALA A 78 15.71 -22.78 -0.40
C ALA A 78 16.80 -22.00 0.35
N ASN A 79 17.61 -21.23 -0.37
CA ASN A 79 18.54 -20.28 0.21
C ASN A 79 17.83 -19.01 0.66
N VAL A 80 18.26 -18.45 1.78
CA VAL A 80 17.64 -17.26 2.38
C VAL A 80 18.67 -16.13 2.47
N HIS A 81 18.27 -14.94 2.01
CA HIS A 81 19.08 -13.74 2.09
C HIS A 81 18.33 -12.69 2.92
N ILE A 82 18.85 -12.40 4.10
CA ILE A 82 18.21 -11.52 5.10
C ILE A 82 18.59 -10.07 4.84
N LEU A 83 17.60 -9.23 4.53
CA LEU A 83 17.76 -7.81 4.27
C LEU A 83 17.71 -6.94 5.55
N GLY A 84 17.21 -7.52 6.66
CA GLY A 84 16.98 -6.79 7.89
C GLY A 84 15.73 -5.88 7.83
N VAL A 85 15.79 -4.75 8.54
CA VAL A 85 14.70 -3.76 8.56
C VAL A 85 14.82 -2.86 7.32
N VAL A 86 13.89 -3.04 6.38
CA VAL A 86 13.80 -2.27 5.12
C VAL A 86 12.34 -2.00 4.75
N PRO A 87 12.05 -0.97 3.96
CA PRO A 87 10.73 -0.73 3.38
C PRO A 87 10.24 -1.87 2.49
N THR A 88 8.93 -2.07 2.40
CA THR A 88 8.31 -3.04 1.47
C THR A 88 8.79 -2.86 0.03
N PRO A 89 8.82 -1.64 -0.55
CA PRO A 89 9.34 -1.45 -1.91
C PRO A 89 10.83 -1.78 -2.06
N ALA A 90 11.62 -1.72 -0.99
CA ALA A 90 13.01 -2.17 -1.04
C ALA A 90 13.11 -3.68 -1.30
N VAL A 91 12.25 -4.49 -0.66
CA VAL A 91 12.20 -5.94 -0.93
C VAL A 91 11.84 -6.17 -2.40
N ALA A 92 10.79 -5.54 -2.91
CA ALA A 92 10.36 -5.66 -4.31
C ALA A 92 11.48 -5.29 -5.31
N TYR A 93 12.18 -4.17 -5.08
CA TYR A 93 13.31 -3.75 -5.90
C TYR A 93 14.49 -4.72 -5.85
N LEU A 94 14.86 -5.16 -4.64
CA LEU A 94 16.05 -5.98 -4.43
C LEU A 94 15.89 -7.40 -4.98
N VAL A 95 14.67 -7.93 -5.10
CA VAL A 95 14.42 -9.22 -5.78
C VAL A 95 15.00 -9.18 -7.19
N GLY A 96 14.66 -8.19 -7.98
CA GLY A 96 15.23 -8.03 -9.33
C GLY A 96 16.73 -7.69 -9.31
N LYS A 97 17.17 -6.87 -8.34
CA LYS A 97 18.57 -6.44 -8.22
C LYS A 97 19.53 -7.61 -7.93
N TYR A 98 19.10 -8.57 -7.11
CA TYR A 98 19.87 -9.75 -6.74
C TYR A 98 19.58 -10.97 -7.63
N ASN A 99 18.66 -10.85 -8.61
CA ASN A 99 18.15 -11.98 -9.38
C ASN A 99 17.64 -13.12 -8.46
N ALA A 100 16.94 -12.74 -7.39
CA ALA A 100 16.34 -13.69 -6.47
C ALA A 100 15.01 -14.23 -7.04
N ASP A 101 14.65 -15.45 -6.65
CA ASP A 101 13.45 -16.11 -7.14
C ASP A 101 12.17 -15.57 -6.49
N ALA A 102 12.30 -15.03 -5.28
CA ALA A 102 11.20 -14.36 -4.57
C ALA A 102 11.72 -13.43 -3.47
N GLY A 103 10.80 -12.57 -2.99
CA GLY A 103 11.01 -11.75 -1.80
C GLY A 103 9.87 -11.94 -0.80
N ILE A 104 10.18 -11.88 0.47
CA ILE A 104 9.21 -11.91 1.56
C ILE A 104 9.36 -10.65 2.39
N MET A 105 8.25 -9.95 2.61
CA MET A 105 8.18 -8.84 3.56
C MET A 105 7.34 -9.23 4.77
N ILE A 106 7.91 -9.08 5.96
CA ILE A 106 7.24 -9.29 7.24
C ILE A 106 6.75 -7.95 7.77
N SER A 107 5.47 -7.65 7.54
CA SER A 107 4.83 -6.41 7.98
C SER A 107 3.31 -6.51 7.93
N ALA A 108 2.63 -5.72 8.75
CA ALA A 108 1.20 -5.47 8.68
C ALA A 108 0.90 -3.99 8.34
N SER A 109 1.82 -3.30 7.63
CA SER A 109 1.68 -1.93 7.14
C SER A 109 1.25 -0.95 8.26
N HIS A 110 0.09 -0.33 8.14
CA HIS A 110 -0.42 0.68 9.08
C HIS A 110 -1.10 0.12 10.34
N ASN A 111 -1.20 -1.20 10.49
CA ASN A 111 -1.83 -1.82 11.68
C ASN A 111 -0.98 -1.58 12.94
N PRO A 112 -1.57 -1.61 14.16
CA PRO A 112 -0.83 -1.59 15.42
C PRO A 112 0.18 -2.75 15.54
N PHE A 113 1.11 -2.64 16.49
CA PHE A 113 2.25 -3.55 16.60
C PHE A 113 1.88 -5.01 16.92
N GLU A 114 0.71 -5.24 17.51
CA GLU A 114 0.18 -6.57 17.83
C GLU A 114 -0.08 -7.42 16.59
N PHE A 115 -0.36 -6.78 15.46
CA PHE A 115 -0.54 -7.45 14.16
C PHE A 115 0.80 -7.60 13.46
N ASN A 116 0.91 -8.64 12.64
CA ASN A 116 1.96 -8.78 11.65
C ASN A 116 1.42 -9.45 10.39
N GLY A 117 2.23 -9.54 9.35
CA GLY A 117 1.84 -10.12 8.08
C GLY A 117 3.03 -10.68 7.31
N ILE A 118 2.75 -11.51 6.33
CA ILE A 118 3.72 -12.07 5.40
C ILE A 118 3.22 -11.78 3.99
N LYS A 119 3.96 -10.93 3.26
CA LYS A 119 3.73 -10.59 1.85
C LYS A 119 4.80 -11.29 1.03
N ILE A 120 4.44 -11.87 -0.11
CA ILE A 120 5.39 -12.56 -0.99
C ILE A 120 5.40 -11.86 -2.35
N PHE A 121 6.61 -11.60 -2.84
CA PHE A 121 6.89 -11.02 -4.15
C PHE A 121 7.54 -12.06 -5.05
N SER A 122 7.13 -12.10 -6.31
CA SER A 122 7.75 -12.92 -7.36
C SER A 122 9.09 -12.35 -7.82
N SER A 123 9.79 -13.07 -8.67
CA SER A 123 11.11 -12.68 -9.20
C SER A 123 11.14 -11.35 -9.96
N ASP A 124 9.99 -10.88 -10.43
CA ASP A 124 9.80 -9.56 -11.06
C ASP A 124 9.50 -8.42 -10.08
N GLY A 125 9.50 -8.71 -8.77
CA GLY A 125 9.19 -7.73 -7.72
C GLY A 125 7.71 -7.36 -7.60
N CYS A 126 6.82 -8.10 -8.24
CA CYS A 126 5.37 -7.95 -8.10
C CYS A 126 4.83 -8.88 -7.01
N LYS A 127 3.67 -8.58 -6.44
CA LYS A 127 2.97 -9.54 -5.56
C LYS A 127 2.72 -10.84 -6.29
N LEU A 128 2.76 -11.98 -5.57
CA LEU A 128 2.48 -13.28 -6.18
C LEU A 128 1.10 -13.29 -6.85
N PRO A 129 0.97 -13.92 -8.03
CA PRO A 129 -0.33 -14.19 -8.65
C PRO A 129 -1.22 -15.05 -7.74
N ASP A 130 -2.55 -14.81 -7.77
CA ASP A 130 -3.54 -15.56 -6.97
C ASP A 130 -3.40 -17.08 -7.10
N ALA A 131 -3.06 -17.57 -8.30
CA ALA A 131 -2.87 -19.00 -8.53
C ALA A 131 -1.75 -19.60 -7.68
N LEU A 132 -0.66 -18.86 -7.46
CA LEU A 132 0.45 -19.29 -6.62
C LEU A 132 0.12 -19.12 -5.12
N GLU A 133 -0.54 -18.04 -4.72
CA GLU A 133 -1.03 -17.89 -3.35
C GLU A 133 -2.01 -19.00 -2.97
N ASN A 134 -2.98 -19.31 -3.84
CA ASN A 134 -3.91 -20.42 -3.64
C ASN A 134 -3.19 -21.77 -3.51
N ARG A 135 -2.14 -21.97 -4.31
CA ARG A 135 -1.33 -23.20 -4.22
C ARG A 135 -0.59 -23.31 -2.89
N ILE A 136 -0.06 -22.19 -2.39
CA ILE A 136 0.54 -22.13 -1.05
C ILE A 136 -0.50 -22.46 0.02
N GLU A 137 -1.72 -21.87 -0.07
CA GLU A 137 -2.83 -22.18 0.86
C GLU A 137 -3.21 -23.64 0.89
N GLU A 138 -3.34 -24.29 -0.27
CA GLU A 138 -3.63 -25.73 -0.38
C GLU A 138 -2.57 -26.58 0.33
N ILE A 139 -1.29 -26.22 0.16
CA ILE A 139 -0.19 -26.92 0.82
C ILE A 139 -0.24 -26.72 2.33
N VAL A 140 -0.45 -25.48 2.78
CA VAL A 140 -0.42 -25.13 4.21
C VAL A 140 -1.64 -25.62 4.96
N LEU A 141 -2.84 -25.45 4.39
CA LEU A 141 -4.10 -25.67 5.10
C LEU A 141 -4.69 -27.09 4.85
N ASP A 142 -4.56 -27.60 3.63
CA ASP A 142 -5.17 -28.86 3.22
C ASP A 142 -4.16 -30.02 3.18
N HIS A 143 -2.86 -29.71 3.36
CA HIS A 143 -1.78 -30.69 3.34
C HIS A 143 -1.82 -31.59 2.08
N VAL A 144 -2.14 -31.00 0.93
CA VAL A 144 -2.33 -31.74 -0.35
C VAL A 144 -1.06 -32.44 -0.82
N VAL A 145 0.10 -32.00 -0.38
CA VAL A 145 1.39 -32.67 -0.60
C VAL A 145 2.23 -32.61 0.68
N PRO A 146 3.02 -33.66 0.99
CA PRO A 146 3.96 -33.61 2.10
C PRO A 146 5.08 -32.62 1.80
N TYR A 147 5.63 -31.98 2.84
CA TYR A 147 6.83 -31.17 2.68
C TYR A 147 8.02 -32.03 2.29
N ALA A 148 8.68 -31.67 1.17
CA ALA A 148 9.92 -32.30 0.74
C ALA A 148 11.07 -31.84 1.63
N SER A 149 11.57 -32.70 2.52
CA SER A 149 12.68 -32.36 3.41
C SER A 149 14.01 -32.48 2.67
N ALA A 150 14.76 -31.38 2.64
CA ALA A 150 16.14 -31.38 2.20
C ALA A 150 17.04 -31.96 3.30
N THR A 151 18.08 -32.71 2.91
CA THR A 151 19.07 -33.29 3.81
C THR A 151 20.48 -33.00 3.31
N ASP A 152 21.43 -33.16 4.19
CA ASP A 152 22.87 -33.06 3.90
C ASP A 152 23.23 -31.70 3.25
N GLU A 153 23.93 -31.69 2.13
CA GLU A 153 24.34 -30.50 1.38
C GLU A 153 23.18 -29.75 0.72
N ASN A 154 21.98 -30.35 0.63
CA ASN A 154 20.79 -29.76 0.02
C ASN A 154 19.99 -28.88 1.01
N ILE A 155 20.34 -28.84 2.29
CA ILE A 155 19.73 -27.88 3.24
C ILE A 155 20.09 -26.46 2.81
N GLY A 156 19.07 -25.58 2.73
CA GLY A 156 19.24 -24.18 2.35
C GLY A 156 20.19 -23.40 3.28
N ARG A 157 20.84 -22.40 2.74
CA ARG A 157 21.82 -21.55 3.45
C ARG A 157 21.22 -20.20 3.76
N VAL A 158 21.72 -19.58 4.85
CA VAL A 158 21.32 -18.22 5.26
C VAL A 158 22.50 -17.28 5.08
N THR A 159 22.23 -16.14 4.45
CA THR A 159 23.16 -15.02 4.33
C THR A 159 22.52 -13.75 4.86
N TYR A 160 23.32 -12.82 5.34
CA TYR A 160 22.87 -11.53 5.88
C TYR A 160 23.42 -10.40 5.06
N ASP A 161 22.54 -9.49 4.64
CA ASP A 161 22.88 -8.32 3.85
C ASP A 161 23.11 -7.12 4.77
N THR A 162 24.17 -6.40 4.53
CA THR A 162 24.49 -5.13 5.20
C THR A 162 24.33 -3.92 4.28
N GLU A 163 24.10 -4.12 3.00
CA GLU A 163 24.06 -3.08 1.95
C GLU A 163 22.66 -2.86 1.38
N ALA A 164 21.68 -3.72 1.72
CA ALA A 164 20.33 -3.71 1.17
C ALA A 164 19.67 -2.32 1.23
N ALA A 165 19.72 -1.67 2.40
CA ALA A 165 19.16 -0.34 2.58
C ALA A 165 19.87 0.72 1.69
N ASP A 166 21.18 0.61 1.55
CA ASP A 166 21.97 1.55 0.77
C ASP A 166 21.73 1.39 -0.74
N LEU A 167 21.62 0.16 -1.23
CA LEU A 167 21.28 -0.12 -2.62
C LEU A 167 19.89 0.40 -2.99
N TYR A 168 18.93 0.26 -2.09
CA TYR A 168 17.59 0.84 -2.27
C TYR A 168 17.64 2.36 -2.28
N ILE A 169 18.35 3.01 -1.35
CA ILE A 169 18.53 4.46 -1.32
C ILE A 169 19.18 4.94 -2.61
N ASP A 170 20.22 4.26 -3.10
CA ASP A 170 20.91 4.62 -4.35
C ASP A 170 19.97 4.53 -5.55
N HIS A 171 19.09 3.53 -5.59
CA HIS A 171 18.05 3.43 -6.59
C HIS A 171 17.12 4.65 -6.55
N LEU A 172 16.59 5.02 -5.39
CA LEU A 172 15.71 6.18 -5.24
C LEU A 172 16.40 7.50 -5.61
N VAL A 173 17.67 7.68 -5.22
CA VAL A 173 18.47 8.85 -5.63
C VAL A 173 18.60 8.91 -7.14
N SER A 174 18.80 7.77 -7.81
CA SER A 174 18.93 7.73 -9.28
C SER A 174 17.63 8.06 -10.03
N ALA A 175 16.48 7.91 -9.36
CA ALA A 175 15.18 8.25 -9.93
C ALA A 175 14.89 9.77 -9.92
N VAL A 176 15.65 10.55 -9.15
CA VAL A 176 15.47 12.01 -8.99
C VAL A 176 16.50 12.76 -9.82
N ASP A 177 16.04 13.75 -10.57
CA ASP A 177 16.86 14.50 -11.54
C ASP A 177 17.33 15.88 -11.03
N CYS A 178 17.14 16.19 -9.74
CA CYS A 178 17.57 17.44 -9.12
C CYS A 178 17.94 17.24 -7.64
N ASP A 179 18.68 18.19 -7.07
CA ASP A 179 18.92 18.26 -5.63
C ASP A 179 17.78 18.99 -4.89
N PHE A 180 17.73 18.81 -3.56
CA PHE A 180 16.79 19.49 -2.69
C PHE A 180 17.44 20.55 -1.80
N GLU A 181 18.60 21.09 -2.22
CA GLU A 181 19.29 22.14 -1.49
C GLU A 181 18.37 23.35 -1.27
N GLY A 182 18.34 23.86 -0.02
CA GLY A 182 17.46 24.94 0.40
C GLY A 182 16.05 24.51 0.82
N MET A 183 15.68 23.22 0.68
CA MET A 183 14.43 22.70 1.23
C MET A 183 14.65 22.19 2.65
N GLU A 184 13.77 22.61 3.58
CA GLU A 184 13.75 22.15 4.95
C GLU A 184 12.42 21.40 5.17
N ILE A 185 12.50 20.10 5.47
CA ILE A 185 11.35 19.19 5.48
C ILE A 185 11.25 18.40 6.78
N ALA A 186 10.03 17.98 7.15
CA ALA A 186 9.81 17.02 8.22
C ALA A 186 9.46 15.64 7.66
N LEU A 187 10.03 14.57 8.25
CA LEU A 187 9.74 13.19 7.89
C LEU A 187 9.17 12.47 9.11
N ASP A 188 7.93 12.00 9.02
CA ASP A 188 7.30 11.12 9.99
C ASP A 188 7.48 9.67 9.53
N CYS A 189 8.37 8.95 10.21
CA CYS A 189 8.72 7.56 9.89
C CYS A 189 7.82 6.53 10.57
N SER A 190 6.74 6.93 11.24
CA SER A 190 5.81 6.04 11.96
C SER A 190 6.48 5.03 12.92
N ASN A 191 7.71 5.28 13.37
CA ASN A 191 8.59 4.29 14.02
C ASN A 191 8.68 2.96 13.22
N GLY A 192 8.52 3.03 11.92
CA GLY A 192 8.50 1.91 10.98
C GLY A 192 9.81 1.75 10.22
N SER A 193 9.74 1.02 9.12
CA SER A 193 10.91 0.65 8.30
C SER A 193 11.64 1.85 7.68
N SER A 194 10.91 2.94 7.35
CA SER A 194 11.50 4.17 6.82
C SER A 194 12.48 4.86 7.78
N SER A 195 12.43 4.57 9.09
CA SER A 195 13.41 5.07 10.07
C SER A 195 14.86 4.68 9.75
N ARG A 196 15.06 3.65 8.91
CA ARG A 196 16.38 3.17 8.49
C ARG A 196 16.87 3.81 7.19
N THR A 197 15.99 4.42 6.41
CA THR A 197 16.30 4.84 5.04
C THR A 197 16.00 6.31 4.76
N ALA A 198 14.94 6.88 5.36
CA ALA A 198 14.42 8.18 4.96
C ALA A 198 15.40 9.33 5.23
N GLU A 199 16.01 9.42 6.42
CA GLU A 199 16.99 10.46 6.72
C GLU A 199 18.14 10.47 5.71
N LYS A 200 18.73 9.29 5.48
CA LYS A 200 19.86 9.13 4.58
C LYS A 200 19.50 9.49 3.13
N LEU A 201 18.32 9.06 2.66
CA LEU A 201 17.81 9.35 1.33
C LEU A 201 17.70 10.87 1.11
N PHE A 202 16.87 11.53 1.92
CA PHE A 202 16.55 12.94 1.70
C PHE A 202 17.74 13.87 2.00
N THR A 203 18.62 13.51 2.94
CA THR A 203 19.88 14.21 3.17
C THR A 203 20.85 14.04 1.99
N LYS A 204 20.93 12.83 1.41
CA LYS A 204 21.75 12.57 0.22
C LYS A 204 21.27 13.35 -0.99
N LEU A 205 19.97 13.63 -1.09
CA LEU A 205 19.37 14.51 -2.09
C LEU A 205 19.53 16.02 -1.77
N GLY A 206 20.09 16.38 -0.61
CA GLY A 206 20.43 17.77 -0.26
C GLY A 206 19.39 18.48 0.62
N ALA A 207 18.32 17.80 1.06
CA ALA A 207 17.35 18.41 1.96
C ALA A 207 17.90 18.55 3.39
N LYS A 208 17.48 19.59 4.11
CA LYS A 208 17.60 19.66 5.57
C LYS A 208 16.40 18.97 6.18
N VAL A 209 16.65 17.91 6.94
CA VAL A 209 15.62 16.96 7.43
C VAL A 209 15.37 17.15 8.92
N HIS A 210 14.09 17.14 9.31
CA HIS A 210 13.61 17.03 10.67
C HIS A 210 12.95 15.67 10.84
N MET A 211 13.58 14.79 11.60
CA MET A 211 13.06 13.44 11.84
C MET A 211 12.01 13.44 12.96
N LEU A 212 10.90 12.73 12.74
CA LEU A 212 9.85 12.46 13.72
C LEU A 212 9.51 10.97 13.71
N PHE A 213 9.31 10.41 14.90
CA PHE A 213 8.91 9.01 15.06
C PHE A 213 9.85 8.06 14.30
N ASP A 214 11.14 8.20 14.51
CA ASP A 214 12.25 7.47 13.89
C ASP A 214 13.04 6.60 14.89
N GLU A 215 12.54 6.46 16.13
CA GLU A 215 13.13 5.66 17.19
C GLU A 215 12.25 4.44 17.53
N PRO A 216 12.26 3.38 16.67
CA PRO A 216 11.44 2.20 16.90
C PRO A 216 11.91 1.41 18.13
N ASP A 217 10.95 1.01 18.98
CA ASP A 217 11.18 0.16 20.16
C ASP A 217 10.53 -1.23 20.06
N GLY A 218 9.98 -1.56 18.89
CA GLY A 218 9.29 -2.82 18.62
C GLY A 218 7.79 -2.81 18.89
N VAL A 219 7.30 -1.85 19.70
CA VAL A 219 5.89 -1.76 20.10
C VAL A 219 5.25 -0.39 19.85
N ASN A 220 6.01 0.56 19.30
CA ASN A 220 5.55 1.93 19.04
C ASN A 220 5.25 2.23 17.56
N ILE A 221 5.40 1.27 16.65
CA ILE A 221 5.09 1.45 15.22
C ILE A 221 3.64 1.90 15.03
N ASN A 222 3.41 2.91 14.19
CA ASN A 222 2.10 3.54 13.89
C ASN A 222 1.35 4.13 15.10
N ARG A 223 1.95 4.19 16.29
CA ARG A 223 1.28 4.71 17.49
C ARG A 223 1.20 6.21 17.46
N ASP A 224 0.00 6.73 17.12
CA ASP A 224 -0.29 8.18 16.98
C ASP A 224 0.68 8.92 16.07
N CYS A 225 1.15 8.29 15.01
CA CYS A 225 2.11 8.82 14.03
C CYS A 225 1.90 8.19 12.65
N GLY A 226 2.68 8.66 11.68
CA GLY A 226 2.67 8.17 10.31
C GLY A 226 1.44 8.61 9.50
N SER A 227 1.26 8.02 8.32
CA SER A 227 0.26 8.42 7.33
C SER A 227 -1.21 8.31 7.80
N THR A 228 -1.48 7.58 8.87
CA THR A 228 -2.82 7.46 9.47
C THR A 228 -3.09 8.46 10.60
N HIS A 229 -2.08 9.19 11.08
CA HIS A 229 -2.16 10.11 12.22
C HIS A 229 -1.41 11.42 11.95
N MET A 230 -1.83 12.19 10.96
CA MET A 230 -1.14 13.35 10.41
C MET A 230 -1.05 14.58 11.33
N SER A 231 -1.88 14.68 12.38
CA SER A 231 -2.06 15.91 13.17
C SER A 231 -0.77 16.45 13.80
N LYS A 232 0.13 15.57 14.25
CA LYS A 232 1.41 15.97 14.85
C LYS A 232 2.37 16.53 13.79
N LEU A 233 2.45 15.89 12.64
CA LEU A 233 3.25 16.38 11.51
C LEU A 233 2.71 17.72 10.99
N GLN A 234 1.39 17.86 10.82
CA GLN A 234 0.75 19.12 10.40
C GLN A 234 1.10 20.27 11.33
N LYS A 235 1.02 20.03 12.64
CA LYS A 235 1.39 21.02 13.65
C LYS A 235 2.87 21.36 13.56
N TYR A 236 3.74 20.36 13.46
CA TYR A 236 5.18 20.52 13.44
C TYR A 236 5.65 21.36 12.23
N VAL A 237 5.18 21.02 11.03
CA VAL A 237 5.51 21.75 9.79
C VAL A 237 5.15 23.22 9.90
N ARG A 238 3.96 23.54 10.39
CA ARG A 238 3.49 24.91 10.55
C ARG A 238 4.29 25.69 11.61
N GLU A 239 4.55 25.08 12.77
CA GLU A 239 5.27 25.74 13.87
C GLU A 239 6.72 26.04 13.51
N HIS A 240 7.38 25.15 12.75
CA HIS A 240 8.77 25.29 12.33
C HIS A 240 8.91 25.96 10.94
N LYS A 241 7.78 26.29 10.28
CA LYS A 241 7.73 26.96 8.96
C LYS A 241 8.53 26.20 7.90
N LEU A 242 8.41 24.88 7.89
CA LEU A 242 9.10 24.00 6.96
C LEU A 242 8.50 24.10 5.55
N SER A 243 9.26 23.67 4.56
CA SER A 243 8.81 23.63 3.16
C SER A 243 7.63 22.69 2.96
N CYS A 244 7.67 21.52 3.65
CA CYS A 244 6.60 20.55 3.71
C CYS A 244 6.90 19.47 4.75
N GLY A 245 5.96 18.55 4.95
CA GLY A 245 6.16 17.31 5.71
C GLY A 245 5.74 16.10 4.88
N LEU A 246 6.41 14.96 5.09
CA LEU A 246 6.08 13.67 4.50
C LEU A 246 5.86 12.66 5.62
N ALA A 247 4.78 11.91 5.56
CA ALA A 247 4.48 10.85 6.51
C ALA A 247 4.37 9.50 5.80
N PHE A 248 5.07 8.51 6.31
CA PHE A 248 5.04 7.14 5.82
C PHE A 248 4.18 6.26 6.74
N ASP A 249 3.76 5.10 6.29
CA ASP A 249 3.22 4.06 7.15
C ASP A 249 4.33 3.08 7.61
N GLY A 250 3.96 2.06 8.37
CA GLY A 250 4.94 1.21 9.05
C GLY A 250 5.92 0.49 8.14
N ASP A 251 5.54 0.12 6.92
CA ASP A 251 6.39 -0.51 5.92
C ASP A 251 6.71 0.39 4.72
N ALA A 252 6.35 1.67 4.83
CA ALA A 252 6.70 2.76 3.93
C ALA A 252 6.31 2.54 2.46
N ASP A 253 5.27 1.73 2.19
CA ASP A 253 4.69 1.60 0.87
C ASP A 253 3.71 2.75 0.55
N ARG A 254 3.43 3.63 1.53
CA ARG A 254 2.57 4.81 1.44
C ARG A 254 3.28 6.09 1.85
N CYS A 255 2.84 7.19 1.23
CA CYS A 255 3.23 8.55 1.60
C CYS A 255 2.02 9.48 1.56
N LEU A 256 1.83 10.24 2.62
CA LEU A 256 0.98 11.43 2.61
C LEU A 256 1.85 12.66 2.90
N ALA A 257 1.45 13.82 2.38
CA ALA A 257 2.22 15.03 2.57
C ALA A 257 1.43 16.10 3.36
N VAL A 258 2.16 17.06 3.87
CA VAL A 258 1.66 18.26 4.54
C VAL A 258 2.30 19.47 3.88
N ASP A 259 1.50 20.43 3.45
CA ASP A 259 1.99 21.67 2.88
C ASP A 259 2.59 22.60 3.95
N GLU A 260 3.24 23.69 3.54
CA GLU A 260 3.88 24.66 4.42
C GLU A 260 2.90 25.40 5.36
N ASN A 261 1.59 25.29 5.12
CA ASN A 261 0.53 25.85 5.98
C ASN A 261 0.00 24.83 6.99
N GLY A 262 0.44 23.56 6.90
CA GLY A 262 -0.02 22.46 7.74
C GLY A 262 -1.28 21.76 7.20
N ASN A 263 -1.65 21.96 5.94
CA ASN A 263 -2.78 21.26 5.33
C ASN A 263 -2.35 19.88 4.81
N LEU A 264 -3.26 18.91 4.93
CA LEU A 264 -3.04 17.57 4.38
C LEU A 264 -3.12 17.61 2.84
N VAL A 265 -2.13 16.97 2.20
CA VAL A 265 -2.11 16.66 0.78
C VAL A 265 -2.09 15.14 0.66
N ASP A 266 -3.26 14.56 0.39
CA ASP A 266 -3.44 13.10 0.37
C ASP A 266 -2.99 12.46 -0.95
N GLY A 267 -3.13 11.12 -1.06
CA GLY A 267 -2.66 10.37 -2.22
C GLY A 267 -3.28 10.81 -3.54
N ASP A 268 -4.54 11.22 -3.55
CA ASP A 268 -5.18 11.70 -4.77
C ASP A 268 -4.51 12.98 -5.28
N TYR A 269 -4.20 13.93 -4.39
CA TYR A 269 -3.44 15.12 -4.75
C TYR A 269 -2.02 14.81 -5.21
N LEU A 270 -1.33 13.90 -4.52
CA LEU A 270 0.03 13.52 -4.89
C LEU A 270 0.08 12.87 -6.27
N ILE A 271 -0.89 11.98 -6.58
CA ILE A 271 -1.03 11.37 -7.90
C ILE A 271 -1.34 12.43 -8.96
N ALA A 272 -2.26 13.38 -8.67
CA ALA A 272 -2.62 14.44 -9.60
C ALA A 272 -1.41 15.33 -9.94
N ILE A 273 -0.62 15.73 -8.93
CA ILE A 273 0.60 16.54 -9.09
C ILE A 273 1.62 15.78 -9.94
N CYS A 274 1.90 14.51 -9.62
CA CYS A 274 2.83 13.68 -10.38
C CYS A 274 2.36 13.46 -11.82
N ALA A 275 1.09 13.12 -12.04
CA ALA A 275 0.53 12.88 -13.37
C ALA A 275 0.59 14.13 -14.25
N ASN A 276 0.29 15.30 -13.70
CA ASN A 276 0.39 16.57 -14.42
C ASN A 276 1.83 16.90 -14.82
N ASP A 277 2.81 16.74 -13.92
CA ASP A 277 4.22 16.90 -14.22
C ASP A 277 4.67 15.92 -15.30
N MET A 278 4.30 14.66 -15.19
CA MET A 278 4.60 13.62 -16.19
C MET A 278 4.00 13.96 -17.56
N LYS A 279 2.76 14.48 -17.59
CA LYS A 279 2.11 14.93 -18.82
C LYS A 279 2.85 16.10 -19.44
N GLN A 280 3.17 17.13 -18.65
CA GLN A 280 3.91 18.32 -19.13
C GLN A 280 5.30 17.95 -19.68
N ARG A 281 5.95 16.96 -19.09
CA ARG A 281 7.23 16.41 -19.55
C ARG A 281 7.13 15.45 -20.73
N GLY A 282 5.92 15.07 -21.13
CA GLY A 282 5.67 14.12 -22.22
C GLY A 282 6.03 12.66 -21.88
N VAL A 283 6.08 12.30 -20.60
CA VAL A 283 6.42 10.94 -20.12
C VAL A 283 5.20 10.19 -19.53
N LEU A 284 4.03 10.81 -19.46
CA LEU A 284 2.80 10.14 -19.04
C LEU A 284 2.33 9.18 -20.16
N LYS A 285 2.48 7.87 -19.92
CA LYS A 285 2.12 6.85 -20.91
C LYS A 285 0.61 6.82 -21.15
N LYS A 286 0.23 6.79 -22.44
CA LYS A 286 -1.18 6.77 -22.89
C LYS A 286 -2.04 7.91 -22.35
N ASN A 287 -1.42 8.94 -21.77
CA ASN A 287 -2.11 10.06 -21.16
C ASN A 287 -3.14 9.61 -20.09
N ALA A 288 -2.79 8.58 -19.32
CA ALA A 288 -3.72 7.90 -18.42
C ALA A 288 -3.17 7.76 -17.01
N VAL A 289 -4.10 7.76 -16.03
CA VAL A 289 -3.83 7.56 -14.60
C VAL A 289 -4.77 6.49 -14.06
N VAL A 290 -4.24 5.56 -13.27
CA VAL A 290 -5.02 4.48 -12.67
C VAL A 290 -5.29 4.79 -11.20
N GLY A 291 -6.56 4.70 -10.80
CA GLY A 291 -6.97 4.79 -9.40
C GLY A 291 -7.98 3.72 -9.03
N THR A 292 -8.69 3.91 -7.95
CA THR A 292 -9.73 2.99 -7.50
C THR A 292 -11.11 3.66 -7.50
N ILE A 293 -12.15 2.87 -7.27
CA ILE A 293 -13.50 3.41 -7.03
C ILE A 293 -13.57 4.32 -5.79
N MET A 294 -12.53 4.36 -4.96
CA MET A 294 -12.44 5.26 -3.79
C MET A 294 -11.76 6.59 -4.09
N THR A 295 -11.12 6.73 -5.24
CA THR A 295 -10.52 7.99 -5.68
C THR A 295 -11.57 9.09 -5.72
N ASN A 296 -11.28 10.27 -5.17
CA ASN A 296 -12.23 11.37 -5.06
C ASN A 296 -12.74 11.83 -6.44
N MET A 297 -14.02 12.19 -6.55
CA MET A 297 -14.60 12.68 -7.81
C MET A 297 -13.91 13.94 -8.34
N GLY A 298 -13.34 14.77 -7.46
CA GLY A 298 -12.52 15.91 -7.88
C GLY A 298 -11.31 15.51 -8.71
N PHE A 299 -10.77 14.31 -8.48
CA PHE A 299 -9.70 13.75 -9.32
C PHE A 299 -10.19 13.40 -10.74
N ASN A 300 -11.41 12.87 -10.86
CA ASN A 300 -12.00 12.60 -12.18
C ASN A 300 -12.16 13.88 -12.98
N LYS A 301 -12.73 14.94 -12.34
CA LYS A 301 -12.88 16.28 -12.95
C LYS A 301 -11.52 16.84 -13.38
N PHE A 302 -10.49 16.73 -12.50
CA PHE A 302 -9.12 17.12 -12.86
C PHE A 302 -8.61 16.38 -14.10
N CYS A 303 -8.82 15.08 -14.21
CA CYS A 303 -8.39 14.30 -15.36
C CYS A 303 -9.10 14.76 -16.64
N GLU A 304 -10.42 14.97 -16.59
CA GLU A 304 -11.23 15.45 -17.72
C GLU A 304 -10.78 16.85 -18.18
N GLU A 305 -10.62 17.80 -17.26
CA GLU A 305 -10.17 19.18 -17.53
C GLU A 305 -8.75 19.25 -18.12
N ASN A 306 -7.94 18.24 -17.87
CA ASN A 306 -6.56 18.14 -18.36
C ASN A 306 -6.39 17.10 -19.47
N ASP A 307 -7.45 16.67 -20.18
CA ASP A 307 -7.38 15.67 -21.24
C ASP A 307 -6.57 14.42 -20.84
N MET A 308 -6.75 13.94 -19.62
CA MET A 308 -6.18 12.69 -19.12
C MET A 308 -7.27 11.63 -18.96
N HIS A 309 -6.93 10.39 -19.28
CA HIS A 309 -7.84 9.26 -19.09
C HIS A 309 -7.71 8.71 -17.67
N PHE A 310 -8.80 8.78 -16.88
CA PHE A 310 -8.86 8.12 -15.58
C PHE A 310 -9.38 6.69 -15.71
N VAL A 311 -8.60 5.73 -15.21
CA VAL A 311 -8.95 4.30 -15.17
C VAL A 311 -9.27 3.93 -13.74
N SER A 312 -10.53 3.59 -13.46
CA SER A 312 -11.00 3.20 -12.13
C SER A 312 -11.00 1.68 -11.97
N THR A 313 -10.33 1.18 -10.94
CA THR A 313 -10.28 -0.23 -10.57
C THR A 313 -11.07 -0.52 -9.29
N LYS A 314 -11.14 -1.78 -8.87
CA LYS A 314 -11.56 -2.15 -7.52
C LYS A 314 -10.56 -1.62 -6.50
N VAL A 315 -11.00 -1.50 -5.24
CA VAL A 315 -10.12 -1.15 -4.12
C VAL A 315 -9.08 -2.23 -3.88
N GLY A 316 -7.84 -1.83 -3.81
CA GLY A 316 -6.67 -2.68 -3.58
C GLY A 316 -5.56 -2.39 -4.59
N ASP A 317 -4.36 -2.21 -4.09
CA ASP A 317 -3.15 -1.89 -4.86
C ASP A 317 -2.86 -2.90 -5.95
N ARG A 318 -3.16 -4.18 -5.72
CA ARG A 318 -3.04 -5.25 -6.72
C ARG A 318 -3.83 -4.93 -8.00
N TYR A 319 -5.10 -4.49 -7.88
CA TYR A 319 -5.93 -4.19 -9.04
C TYR A 319 -5.43 -2.96 -9.81
N VAL A 320 -4.85 -1.99 -9.09
CA VAL A 320 -4.20 -0.83 -9.70
C VAL A 320 -3.00 -1.28 -10.52
N LEU A 321 -2.11 -2.06 -9.92
CA LEU A 321 -0.93 -2.58 -10.61
C LEU A 321 -1.28 -3.47 -11.81
N GLU A 322 -2.24 -4.39 -11.67
CA GLU A 322 -2.70 -5.24 -12.78
C GLU A 322 -3.18 -4.42 -13.97
N ALA A 323 -4.02 -3.41 -13.74
CA ALA A 323 -4.50 -2.51 -14.79
C ALA A 323 -3.33 -1.73 -15.45
N MET A 324 -2.38 -1.25 -14.63
CA MET A 324 -1.20 -0.55 -15.15
C MET A 324 -0.36 -1.44 -16.05
N MET A 325 -0.09 -2.69 -15.64
CA MET A 325 0.73 -3.63 -16.41
C MET A 325 0.04 -4.09 -17.68
N GLN A 326 -1.25 -4.45 -17.61
CA GLN A 326 -2.02 -4.94 -18.76
C GLN A 326 -2.14 -3.89 -19.86
N GLU A 327 -2.36 -2.64 -19.46
CA GLU A 327 -2.58 -1.54 -20.41
C GLU A 327 -1.32 -0.71 -20.65
N GLY A 328 -0.24 -0.93 -19.91
CA GLY A 328 1.03 -0.20 -20.09
C GLY A 328 0.97 1.24 -19.60
N TYR A 329 0.22 1.52 -18.52
CA TYR A 329 0.23 2.80 -17.82
C TYR A 329 1.41 2.86 -16.85
N ASN A 330 1.86 4.05 -16.47
CA ASN A 330 3.05 4.19 -15.63
C ASN A 330 2.85 4.97 -14.32
N ILE A 331 1.62 5.43 -14.04
CA ILE A 331 1.26 6.01 -12.75
C ILE A 331 -0.13 5.53 -12.32
N GLY A 332 -0.25 5.19 -11.06
CA GLY A 332 -1.52 4.86 -10.42
C GLY A 332 -1.38 4.79 -8.92
N GLY A 333 -2.50 4.63 -8.22
CA GLY A 333 -2.46 4.51 -6.76
C GLY A 333 -3.81 4.74 -6.09
N GLU A 334 -3.73 4.99 -4.79
CA GLU A 334 -4.88 5.14 -3.90
C GLU A 334 -4.77 6.41 -3.05
N GLN A 335 -5.91 6.95 -2.64
CA GLN A 335 -5.99 8.10 -1.72
C GLN A 335 -5.19 7.89 -0.43
N SER A 336 -5.02 6.66 0.01
CA SER A 336 -4.22 6.27 1.18
C SER A 336 -2.72 6.60 1.06
N GLY A 337 -2.27 7.02 -0.13
CA GLY A 337 -0.87 7.34 -0.41
C GLY A 337 -0.04 6.18 -0.97
N HIS A 338 -0.65 5.03 -1.26
CA HIS A 338 -0.01 3.96 -2.00
C HIS A 338 0.06 4.35 -3.47
N ILE A 339 1.21 4.83 -3.92
CA ILE A 339 1.42 5.39 -5.26
C ILE A 339 2.46 4.56 -5.99
N ILE A 340 2.09 4.05 -7.15
CA ILE A 340 2.93 3.24 -8.03
C ILE A 340 3.44 4.12 -9.16
N LEU A 341 4.74 4.28 -9.26
CA LEU A 341 5.44 4.88 -10.39
C LEU A 341 6.18 3.78 -11.13
N LEU A 342 5.49 3.11 -12.07
CA LEU A 342 5.88 1.82 -12.63
C LEU A 342 7.20 1.87 -13.44
N ASP A 343 7.65 3.05 -13.83
CA ASP A 343 8.96 3.21 -14.46
C ASP A 343 10.12 3.03 -13.45
N TYR A 344 9.84 3.04 -12.13
CA TYR A 344 10.83 2.96 -11.05
C TYR A 344 10.56 1.86 -10.03
N ALA A 345 9.30 1.54 -9.76
CA ALA A 345 8.90 0.58 -8.73
C ALA A 345 7.67 -0.21 -9.14
N THR A 346 7.63 -1.52 -8.82
CA THR A 346 6.54 -2.45 -9.12
C THR A 346 5.47 -2.51 -8.02
N THR A 347 5.59 -1.69 -7.00
CA THR A 347 4.63 -1.53 -5.89
C THR A 347 4.61 -0.08 -5.46
N GLY A 348 3.70 0.30 -4.57
CA GLY A 348 3.73 1.61 -3.95
C GLY A 348 5.04 1.83 -3.21
N ASP A 349 5.58 3.04 -3.35
CA ASP A 349 6.82 3.45 -2.69
C ASP A 349 6.65 4.86 -2.13
N GLY A 350 6.49 4.93 -0.80
CA GLY A 350 6.25 6.20 -0.13
C GLY A 350 7.44 7.15 -0.21
N GLN A 351 8.67 6.63 -0.10
CA GLN A 351 9.86 7.47 -0.17
C GLN A 351 10.13 7.98 -1.59
N LEU A 352 9.91 7.15 -2.60
CA LEU A 352 9.95 7.56 -4.01
C LEU A 352 8.89 8.64 -4.28
N SER A 353 7.66 8.41 -3.85
CA SER A 353 6.56 9.36 -4.02
C SER A 353 6.88 10.71 -3.38
N GLY A 354 7.39 10.71 -2.15
CA GLY A 354 7.84 11.92 -1.46
C GLY A 354 8.97 12.63 -2.21
N ALA A 355 9.97 11.89 -2.68
CA ALA A 355 11.09 12.44 -3.44
C ALA A 355 10.64 13.04 -4.78
N MET A 356 9.67 12.42 -5.48
CA MET A 356 9.09 12.97 -6.71
C MET A 356 8.35 14.28 -6.46
N ILE A 357 7.58 14.39 -5.38
CA ILE A 357 6.89 15.63 -5.00
C ILE A 357 7.91 16.74 -4.73
N LEU A 358 8.96 16.48 -3.96
CA LEU A 358 10.02 17.46 -3.70
C LEU A 358 10.74 17.87 -5.00
N SER A 359 10.96 16.91 -5.90
CA SER A 359 11.54 17.19 -7.23
C SER A 359 10.65 18.13 -8.05
N ILE A 360 9.33 17.92 -8.04
CA ILE A 360 8.38 18.83 -8.72
C ILE A 360 8.41 20.22 -8.08
N MET A 361 8.32 20.31 -6.75
CA MET A 361 8.46 21.59 -6.04
C MET A 361 9.76 22.33 -6.40
N LYS A 362 10.88 21.63 -6.47
CA LYS A 362 12.18 22.20 -6.80
C LYS A 362 12.24 22.70 -8.24
N ARG A 363 11.76 21.93 -9.21
CA ARG A 363 11.79 22.31 -10.63
C ARG A 363 10.84 23.45 -10.95
N THR A 364 9.65 23.47 -10.38
CA THR A 364 8.66 24.52 -10.64
C THR A 364 8.91 25.78 -9.83
N GLY A 365 9.60 25.68 -8.70
CA GLY A 365 9.72 26.75 -7.72
C GLY A 365 8.44 27.03 -6.95
N GLU A 366 7.40 26.18 -7.10
CA GLU A 366 6.11 26.33 -6.45
C GLU A 366 6.10 25.64 -5.09
N LYS A 367 5.36 26.22 -4.15
CA LYS A 367 5.08 25.60 -2.86
C LYS A 367 4.09 24.46 -3.00
N LEU A 368 4.10 23.50 -2.06
CA LEU A 368 3.17 22.37 -2.10
C LEU A 368 1.71 22.82 -2.05
N SER A 369 1.38 23.88 -1.28
CA SER A 369 0.03 24.46 -1.24
C SER A 369 -0.42 25.06 -2.58
N GLN A 370 0.49 25.46 -3.45
CA GLN A 370 0.20 25.96 -4.79
C GLN A 370 -0.03 24.78 -5.76
N LEU A 371 0.84 23.77 -5.70
CA LEU A 371 0.68 22.53 -6.47
C LEU A 371 -0.62 21.78 -6.12
N ALA A 372 -1.00 21.77 -4.84
CA ALA A 372 -2.24 21.13 -4.38
C ALA A 372 -3.53 21.82 -4.86
N LYS A 373 -3.46 23.02 -5.48
CA LYS A 373 -4.64 23.64 -6.12
C LYS A 373 -5.00 23.01 -7.47
N ILE A 374 -4.26 22.00 -7.88
CA ILE A 374 -4.45 21.33 -9.17
C ILE A 374 -5.81 20.66 -9.30
N MET A 375 -6.42 20.26 -8.19
CA MET A 375 -7.77 19.69 -8.15
C MET A 375 -8.56 20.24 -6.97
N GLU A 376 -9.87 20.24 -7.08
CA GLU A 376 -10.78 20.54 -6.00
C GLU A 376 -11.37 19.25 -5.43
N ARG A 377 -11.07 18.97 -4.16
CA ARG A 377 -11.60 17.78 -3.46
C ARG A 377 -13.06 18.00 -3.12
N LEU A 378 -13.94 17.13 -3.58
CA LEU A 378 -15.32 17.15 -3.14
C LEU A 378 -15.44 16.62 -1.70
N PRO A 379 -16.33 17.22 -0.89
CA PRO A 379 -16.72 16.69 0.42
C PRO A 379 -17.11 15.23 0.34
N GLN A 380 -16.72 14.45 1.36
CA GLN A 380 -16.99 13.02 1.47
C GLN A 380 -17.54 12.69 2.86
N VAL A 381 -18.57 11.85 2.90
CA VAL A 381 -19.14 11.29 4.13
C VAL A 381 -19.01 9.77 4.07
N LEU A 382 -18.50 9.15 5.14
CA LEU A 382 -18.37 7.69 5.27
C LEU A 382 -19.05 7.24 6.56
N ILE A 383 -20.06 6.38 6.43
CA ILE A 383 -20.77 5.77 7.55
C ILE A 383 -20.49 4.27 7.55
N ASN A 384 -19.98 3.76 8.66
CA ASN A 384 -19.77 2.33 8.89
C ASN A 384 -20.97 1.75 9.62
N VAL A 385 -21.72 0.86 8.98
CA VAL A 385 -22.89 0.19 9.54
C VAL A 385 -22.49 -1.22 9.95
N LYS A 386 -22.61 -1.54 11.26
CA LYS A 386 -22.44 -2.91 11.76
C LYS A 386 -23.57 -3.79 11.25
N VAL A 387 -23.25 -4.96 10.74
CA VAL A 387 -24.21 -5.92 10.18
C VAL A 387 -23.92 -7.33 10.70
N SER A 388 -24.93 -8.20 10.67
CA SER A 388 -24.76 -9.60 10.98
C SER A 388 -23.97 -10.32 9.88
N ARG A 389 -23.49 -11.55 10.14
CA ARG A 389 -22.81 -12.37 9.13
C ARG A 389 -23.76 -12.75 7.99
N GLU A 390 -25.01 -13.06 8.32
CA GLU A 390 -26.08 -13.35 7.37
C GLU A 390 -26.44 -12.09 6.56
N GLY A 391 -26.55 -10.93 7.22
CA GLY A 391 -26.77 -9.64 6.58
C GLY A 391 -25.69 -9.30 5.56
N LYS A 392 -24.42 -9.59 5.90
CA LYS A 392 -23.30 -9.43 4.97
C LYS A 392 -23.46 -10.21 3.66
N LEU A 393 -23.98 -11.43 3.74
CA LEU A 393 -24.22 -12.28 2.57
C LEU A 393 -25.45 -11.82 1.76
N SER A 394 -26.50 -11.32 2.42
CA SER A 394 -27.73 -10.88 1.77
C SER A 394 -27.61 -9.50 1.12
N PHE A 395 -26.60 -8.70 1.45
CA PHE A 395 -26.38 -7.36 0.89
C PHE A 395 -26.52 -7.31 -0.64
N TYR A 396 -25.87 -8.24 -1.35
CA TYR A 396 -25.84 -8.23 -2.82
C TYR A 396 -27.19 -8.57 -3.48
N THR A 397 -28.13 -9.17 -2.73
CA THR A 397 -29.42 -9.60 -3.23
C THR A 397 -30.59 -8.77 -2.70
N ASP A 398 -30.37 -7.93 -1.67
CA ASP A 398 -31.42 -7.10 -1.08
C ASP A 398 -31.88 -6.01 -2.05
N ARG A 399 -33.20 -6.01 -2.30
CA ARG A 399 -33.82 -5.11 -3.29
C ARG A 399 -34.02 -3.70 -2.76
N GLU A 400 -34.26 -3.55 -1.45
CA GLU A 400 -34.50 -2.23 -0.84
C GLU A 400 -33.21 -1.44 -0.75
N ILE A 401 -32.10 -2.10 -0.40
CA ILE A 401 -30.75 -1.45 -0.43
C ILE A 401 -30.39 -1.00 -1.86
N LYS A 402 -30.67 -1.84 -2.87
CA LYS A 402 -30.41 -1.46 -4.26
C LYS A 402 -31.24 -0.27 -4.70
N ALA A 403 -32.54 -0.30 -4.38
CA ALA A 403 -33.47 0.81 -4.71
C ALA A 403 -33.03 2.11 -4.01
N GLU A 404 -32.56 2.03 -2.78
CA GLU A 404 -32.05 3.21 -2.06
C GLU A 404 -30.77 3.78 -2.68
N ILE A 405 -29.84 2.92 -3.07
CA ILE A 405 -28.63 3.32 -3.79
C ILE A 405 -29.00 4.01 -5.11
N GLU A 406 -29.95 3.47 -5.86
CA GLU A 406 -30.43 4.05 -7.12
C GLU A 406 -31.10 5.42 -6.86
N ARG A 407 -31.99 5.51 -5.87
CA ARG A 407 -32.63 6.78 -5.47
C ARG A 407 -31.61 7.87 -5.13
N VAL A 408 -30.64 7.56 -4.29
CA VAL A 408 -29.61 8.52 -3.89
C VAL A 408 -28.73 8.90 -5.07
N SER A 409 -28.39 7.95 -5.93
CA SER A 409 -27.61 8.20 -7.15
C SER A 409 -28.36 9.16 -8.10
N GLU A 410 -29.67 8.99 -8.29
CA GLU A 410 -30.50 9.89 -9.11
C GLU A 410 -30.57 11.30 -8.52
N ILE A 411 -30.68 11.45 -7.18
CA ILE A 411 -30.70 12.76 -6.53
C ILE A 411 -29.36 13.50 -6.73
N LEU A 412 -28.26 12.79 -6.58
CA LEU A 412 -26.92 13.39 -6.72
C LEU A 412 -26.59 13.73 -8.18
N GLY A 413 -26.98 12.87 -9.14
CA GLY A 413 -26.66 13.04 -10.57
C GLY A 413 -25.15 13.25 -10.75
N ASP A 414 -24.76 14.22 -11.58
CA ASP A 414 -23.36 14.55 -11.86
C ASP A 414 -22.67 15.35 -10.74
N ARG A 415 -23.44 15.83 -9.73
CA ARG A 415 -22.92 16.60 -8.60
C ARG A 415 -22.32 15.76 -7.48
N GLY A 416 -22.50 14.44 -7.51
CA GLY A 416 -22.02 13.55 -6.48
C GLY A 416 -22.22 12.09 -6.82
N ARG A 417 -21.84 11.22 -5.88
CA ARG A 417 -22.03 9.76 -6.03
C ARG A 417 -22.25 9.09 -4.68
N ILE A 418 -22.85 7.92 -4.73
CA ILE A 418 -22.96 6.99 -3.60
C ILE A 418 -22.20 5.70 -3.92
N LEU A 419 -21.44 5.20 -2.95
CA LEU A 419 -20.76 3.92 -2.99
C LEU A 419 -21.06 3.14 -1.71
N VAL A 420 -21.77 2.02 -1.84
CA VAL A 420 -22.06 1.13 -0.70
C VAL A 420 -21.38 -0.20 -0.92
N ARG A 421 -20.59 -0.64 0.05
CA ARG A 421 -19.83 -1.88 -0.06
C ARG A 421 -19.71 -2.62 1.27
N VAL A 422 -19.62 -3.94 1.17
CA VAL A 422 -19.31 -4.81 2.32
C VAL A 422 -17.82 -4.70 2.62
N SER A 423 -17.46 -4.60 3.91
CA SER A 423 -16.05 -4.70 4.33
C SER A 423 -15.55 -6.15 4.14
N GLY A 424 -14.35 -6.31 3.59
CA GLY A 424 -13.72 -7.62 3.43
C GLY A 424 -13.45 -8.31 4.77
N THR A 425 -12.87 -7.57 5.71
CA THR A 425 -12.33 -8.08 6.98
C THR A 425 -13.27 -7.93 8.19
N GLU A 426 -14.15 -6.92 8.19
CA GLU A 426 -14.98 -6.57 9.33
C GLU A 426 -16.46 -6.88 9.05
N PRO A 427 -17.30 -7.11 10.08
CA PRO A 427 -18.74 -7.27 9.95
C PRO A 427 -19.45 -5.91 9.74
N LEU A 428 -19.07 -5.22 8.66
CA LEU A 428 -19.53 -3.87 8.33
C LEU A 428 -19.97 -3.77 6.87
N VAL A 429 -20.97 -2.92 6.64
CA VAL A 429 -21.24 -2.29 5.34
C VAL A 429 -20.82 -0.83 5.43
N ARG A 430 -20.07 -0.37 4.45
CA ARG A 430 -19.59 1.01 4.34
C ARG A 430 -20.45 1.77 3.35
N VAL A 431 -21.09 2.84 3.81
CA VAL A 431 -21.87 3.77 3.00
C VAL A 431 -21.04 5.03 2.83
N MET A 432 -20.61 5.31 1.61
CA MET A 432 -19.81 6.48 1.27
C MET A 432 -20.56 7.32 0.25
N LEU A 433 -20.67 8.60 0.53
CA LEU A 433 -21.16 9.60 -0.40
C LEU A 433 -20.12 10.69 -0.62
N GLU A 434 -20.05 11.17 -1.85
CA GLU A 434 -19.30 12.36 -2.23
C GLU A 434 -20.21 13.30 -3.00
N GLY A 435 -20.01 14.59 -2.85
CA GLY A 435 -20.80 15.61 -3.55
C GLY A 435 -20.40 17.03 -3.18
N GLU A 436 -20.90 17.98 -3.94
CA GLU A 436 -20.58 19.41 -3.80
C GLU A 436 -21.11 20.03 -2.50
N ASN A 437 -22.23 19.52 -1.98
CA ASN A 437 -22.87 20.02 -0.77
C ASN A 437 -22.75 19.02 0.38
N LEU A 438 -21.94 19.37 1.40
CA LEU A 438 -21.69 18.50 2.55
C LEU A 438 -22.96 18.16 3.34
N GLU A 439 -23.89 19.12 3.54
CA GLU A 439 -25.13 18.89 4.29
C GLU A 439 -26.06 17.94 3.54
N GLU A 440 -26.18 18.10 2.22
CA GLU A 440 -26.97 17.21 1.35
C GLU A 440 -26.45 15.76 1.43
N ILE A 441 -25.13 15.56 1.22
CA ILE A 441 -24.56 14.21 1.25
C ILE A 441 -24.58 13.59 2.64
N GLN A 442 -24.52 14.40 3.71
CA GLN A 442 -24.61 13.87 5.08
C GLN A 442 -26.01 13.33 5.37
N ASN A 443 -27.06 14.06 5.00
CA ASN A 443 -28.44 13.62 5.17
C ASN A 443 -28.73 12.35 4.35
N LEU A 444 -28.34 12.34 3.08
CA LEU A 444 -28.51 11.16 2.21
C LEU A 444 -27.71 9.95 2.69
N ALA A 445 -26.52 10.16 3.25
CA ALA A 445 -25.70 9.08 3.80
C ALA A 445 -26.34 8.44 5.04
N GLU A 446 -26.94 9.26 5.92
CA GLU A 446 -27.67 8.75 7.09
C GLU A 446 -28.94 7.98 6.67
N GLU A 447 -29.71 8.47 5.68
CA GLU A 447 -30.87 7.77 5.12
C GLU A 447 -30.46 6.39 4.57
N ALA A 448 -29.44 6.36 3.70
CA ALA A 448 -28.96 5.10 3.13
C ALA A 448 -28.38 4.16 4.20
N ALA A 449 -27.64 4.69 5.18
CA ALA A 449 -27.14 3.89 6.30
C ALA A 449 -28.28 3.33 7.18
N GLN A 450 -29.36 4.06 7.33
CA GLN A 450 -30.55 3.59 8.08
C GLN A 450 -31.19 2.40 7.37
N VAL A 451 -31.39 2.47 6.06
CA VAL A 451 -31.92 1.34 5.27
C VAL A 451 -31.00 0.11 5.42
N VAL A 452 -29.69 0.29 5.34
CA VAL A 452 -28.73 -0.80 5.55
C VAL A 452 -28.85 -1.42 6.98
N ARG A 453 -29.02 -0.59 8.04
CA ARG A 453 -29.21 -1.07 9.41
C ARG A 453 -30.49 -1.91 9.53
N GLU A 454 -31.58 -1.43 9.00
CA GLU A 454 -32.89 -2.11 9.09
C GLU A 454 -32.92 -3.44 8.34
N ARG A 455 -32.15 -3.54 7.25
CA ARG A 455 -32.15 -4.74 6.39
C ARG A 455 -31.13 -5.80 6.78
N LEU A 456 -29.99 -5.39 7.39
CA LEU A 456 -28.83 -6.28 7.54
C LEU A 456 -28.32 -6.40 8.99
N ALA A 457 -28.92 -5.72 9.96
CA ALA A 457 -28.51 -5.79 11.38
C ALA A 457 -28.78 -7.16 12.01
#